data_450f5ddaf7138e34b6b128ed0eac2165
#
_entry.id   450f5ddaf7138e34b6b128ed0eac2165
#
_cell.length_a   1.000
_cell.length_b   1.000
_cell.length_c   1.000
_cell.angle_alpha   90.00
_cell.angle_beta   90.00
_cell.angle_gamma   90.00
#
_symmetry.space_group_name_H-M   'P 1'
#
loop_
_entity.id
_entity.type
_entity.pdbx_description
1 polymer ?
#
loop_
_entity_poly.entity_id
_entity_poly.type
_entity_poly.pdbx_seq_one_letter_code
_entity_poly.pdbx_strand_id
1 'polypeptide(L)'
;MEKLLYAEGLNRFSQGKKMKKEKENNYAFIDSQNLNLGIKKLGWNLDYKKFRIYLAEKYDVKKAYMFIGFVALNQSLYDKLQEAGFILVFKPTIPDENGNIKGNVDADLVLKTILEVNNYDKAVLVTSDGDFYSIVDYLYSKNKLRNVLSPDIENCSNLIKKSAKEKIYFMNDLRNKLEYKKAPRKDET
;
A
#
# COMPACT_ATOMS: atom_id res chain seq x y z
N MET A 1 -14.23 4.63 73.00
CA MET A 1 -14.87 5.63 72.13
C MET A 1 -13.83 6.14 71.17
N GLU A 2 -13.58 5.44 70.08
CA GLU A 2 -12.65 5.85 68.97
C GLU A 2 -12.68 4.76 67.91
N LYS A 3 -13.60 4.84 67.00
CA LYS A 3 -13.67 4.05 65.76
C LYS A 3 -14.82 4.56 64.94
N LEU A 4 -14.60 5.62 64.18
CA LEU A 4 -15.52 6.01 63.09
C LEU A 4 -14.97 7.28 62.40
N LEU A 5 -13.90 7.15 61.61
CA LEU A 5 -13.44 8.22 60.67
C LEU A 5 -12.40 7.68 59.70
N TYR A 6 -12.69 6.59 58.99
CA TYR A 6 -11.87 6.18 57.81
C TYR A 6 -12.76 5.46 56.82
N ALA A 7 -13.57 6.18 56.11
CA ALA A 7 -14.28 5.64 54.94
C ALA A 7 -14.87 6.72 54.04
N GLU A 8 -14.12 7.75 53.67
CA GLU A 8 -14.50 8.63 52.55
C GLU A 8 -13.23 9.13 51.88
N GLY A 9 -12.84 8.56 50.75
CA GLY A 9 -11.73 9.12 50.01
C GLY A 9 -11.00 8.23 48.98
N LEU A 10 -11.63 7.21 48.45
CA LEU A 10 -11.02 6.44 47.35
C LEU A 10 -12.02 6.08 46.26
N ASN A 11 -12.53 7.07 45.58
CA ASN A 11 -13.21 6.82 44.31
C ASN A 11 -12.91 7.97 43.33
N ARG A 12 -11.62 8.23 43.04
CA ARG A 12 -11.22 8.97 41.84
C ARG A 12 -11.09 7.95 40.72
N PHE A 13 -12.18 7.75 40.00
CA PHE A 13 -12.19 7.10 38.71
C PHE A 13 -11.10 7.73 37.86
N SER A 14 -10.05 6.98 37.63
CA SER A 14 -9.10 7.26 36.56
C SER A 14 -9.84 7.11 35.23
N GLN A 15 -10.39 8.20 34.72
CA GLN A 15 -10.80 8.28 33.34
C GLN A 15 -9.55 8.02 32.53
N GLY A 16 -9.39 6.79 32.06
CA GLY A 16 -8.33 6.40 31.14
C GLY A 16 -8.43 7.27 29.89
N LYS A 17 -7.63 8.32 29.80
CA LYS A 17 -7.39 9.02 28.56
C LYS A 17 -6.98 7.95 27.57
N LYS A 18 -7.86 7.59 26.61
CA LYS A 18 -7.49 6.86 25.42
C LYS A 18 -6.33 7.62 24.80
N MET A 19 -5.10 7.14 25.01
CA MET A 19 -3.92 7.70 24.35
C MET A 19 -4.19 7.61 22.86
N LYS A 20 -4.29 8.76 22.21
CA LYS A 20 -4.38 8.83 20.75
C LYS A 20 -3.10 8.19 20.23
N LYS A 21 -3.23 7.01 19.63
CA LYS A 21 -2.08 6.33 19.01
C LYS A 21 -1.47 7.31 18.01
N GLU A 22 -0.22 7.68 18.20
CA GLU A 22 0.48 8.51 17.22
C GLU A 22 0.45 7.83 15.87
N LYS A 23 0.16 8.60 14.81
CA LYS A 23 0.13 8.08 13.45
C LYS A 23 1.54 7.79 13.01
N GLU A 24 1.75 6.57 12.52
CA GLU A 24 3.02 6.15 11.95
C GLU A 24 3.34 6.96 10.66
N ASN A 25 4.62 7.17 10.37
CA ASN A 25 5.10 7.73 9.11
C ASN A 25 5.44 6.59 8.14
N ASN A 26 4.44 5.89 7.64
CA ASN A 26 4.66 4.75 6.75
C ASN A 26 4.74 5.19 5.28
N TYR A 27 5.52 4.43 4.50
CA TYR A 27 5.60 4.61 3.05
C TYR A 27 5.07 3.38 2.33
N ALA A 28 4.46 3.59 1.15
CA ALA A 28 4.07 2.51 0.26
C ALA A 28 4.97 2.45 -0.98
N PHE A 29 5.33 1.23 -1.38
CA PHE A 29 6.09 0.92 -2.58
C PHE A 29 5.27 -0.03 -3.43
N ILE A 30 4.85 0.43 -4.61
CA ILE A 30 3.79 -0.17 -5.41
C ILE A 30 4.33 -0.58 -6.77
N ASP A 31 4.29 -1.86 -7.05
CA ASP A 31 4.45 -2.38 -8.40
C ASP A 31 3.16 -2.12 -9.18
N SER A 32 3.19 -1.13 -10.07
CA SER A 32 1.99 -0.69 -10.77
C SER A 32 1.47 -1.73 -11.77
N GLN A 33 2.37 -2.48 -12.41
CA GLN A 33 2.00 -3.49 -13.38
C GLN A 33 1.31 -4.67 -12.68
N ASN A 34 1.91 -5.19 -11.63
CA ASN A 34 1.37 -6.29 -10.85
C ASN A 34 0.01 -5.91 -10.23
N LEU A 35 -0.10 -4.71 -9.65
CA LEU A 35 -1.35 -4.18 -9.11
C LEU A 35 -2.45 -4.11 -10.19
N ASN A 36 -2.16 -3.49 -11.34
CA ASN A 36 -3.15 -3.31 -12.40
C ASN A 36 -3.61 -4.65 -13.01
N LEU A 37 -2.67 -5.56 -13.28
CA LEU A 37 -2.98 -6.86 -13.85
C LEU A 37 -3.77 -7.73 -12.87
N GLY A 38 -3.38 -7.76 -11.60
CA GLY A 38 -4.07 -8.51 -10.56
C GLY A 38 -5.51 -8.04 -10.36
N ILE A 39 -5.74 -6.73 -10.26
CA ILE A 39 -7.08 -6.16 -10.10
C ILE A 39 -7.96 -6.41 -11.34
N LYS A 40 -7.41 -6.25 -12.55
CA LYS A 40 -8.14 -6.57 -13.79
C LYS A 40 -8.55 -8.04 -13.88
N LYS A 41 -7.69 -8.95 -13.43
CA LYS A 41 -7.99 -10.39 -13.39
C LYS A 41 -9.16 -10.71 -12.46
N LEU A 42 -9.34 -9.92 -11.39
CA LEU A 42 -10.50 -10.00 -10.50
C LEU A 42 -11.78 -9.41 -11.12
N GLY A 43 -11.74 -8.90 -12.36
CA GLY A 43 -12.91 -8.44 -13.13
C GLY A 43 -13.38 -7.02 -12.76
N TRP A 44 -12.50 -6.15 -12.21
CA TRP A 44 -12.85 -4.76 -11.91
C TRP A 44 -11.69 -3.79 -12.18
N ASN A 45 -11.96 -2.50 -12.09
CA ASN A 45 -10.95 -1.45 -12.29
C ASN A 45 -10.73 -0.69 -10.99
N LEU A 46 -9.46 -0.43 -10.67
CA LEU A 46 -9.07 0.28 -9.47
C LEU A 46 -9.32 1.79 -9.62
N ASP A 47 -9.96 2.38 -8.62
CA ASP A 47 -9.97 3.82 -8.42
C ASP A 47 -8.72 4.22 -7.63
N TYR A 48 -7.73 4.78 -8.31
CA TYR A 48 -6.44 5.14 -7.71
C TYR A 48 -6.57 6.20 -6.61
N LYS A 49 -7.54 7.12 -6.73
CA LYS A 49 -7.79 8.12 -5.68
C LYS A 49 -8.31 7.47 -4.40
N LYS A 50 -9.29 6.57 -4.52
CA LYS A 50 -9.77 5.79 -3.37
C LYS A 50 -8.68 4.91 -2.78
N PHE A 51 -7.84 4.30 -3.63
CA PHE A 51 -6.74 3.47 -3.17
C PHE A 51 -5.69 4.29 -2.40
N ARG A 52 -5.35 5.48 -2.88
CA ARG A 52 -4.44 6.38 -2.15
C ARG A 52 -4.97 6.78 -0.77
N ILE A 53 -6.29 7.08 -0.69
CA ILE A 53 -6.97 7.38 0.57
C ILE A 53 -6.95 6.14 1.49
N TYR A 54 -7.27 4.97 0.95
CA TYR A 54 -7.24 3.71 1.71
C TYR A 54 -5.87 3.43 2.32
N LEU A 55 -4.78 3.64 1.56
CA LEU A 55 -3.42 3.49 2.07
C LEU A 55 -3.13 4.47 3.22
N ALA A 56 -3.58 5.72 3.09
CA ALA A 56 -3.39 6.73 4.13
C ALA A 56 -4.16 6.42 5.41
N GLU A 57 -5.43 6.00 5.29
CA GLU A 57 -6.31 5.78 6.44
C GLU A 57 -6.04 4.44 7.15
N LYS A 58 -5.83 3.37 6.38
CA LYS A 58 -5.66 2.02 6.92
C LYS A 58 -4.27 1.74 7.44
N TYR A 59 -3.25 2.30 6.79
CA TYR A 59 -1.85 1.99 7.04
C TYR A 59 -0.99 3.21 7.39
N ASP A 60 -1.58 4.36 7.63
CA ASP A 60 -0.89 5.62 7.94
C ASP A 60 0.16 6.03 6.87
N VAL A 61 -0.07 5.67 5.60
CA VAL A 61 0.86 5.93 4.50
C VAL A 61 0.94 7.41 4.18
N LYS A 62 2.11 8.02 4.37
CA LYS A 62 2.40 9.43 4.05
C LYS A 62 2.85 9.60 2.61
N LYS A 63 3.79 8.75 2.14
CA LYS A 63 4.28 8.75 0.77
C LYS A 63 3.96 7.41 0.10
N ALA A 64 3.45 7.46 -1.11
CA ALA A 64 3.15 6.29 -1.92
C ALA A 64 3.91 6.38 -3.25
N TYR A 65 4.99 5.61 -3.36
CA TYR A 65 5.78 5.49 -4.58
C TYR A 65 5.14 4.45 -5.50
N MET A 66 4.93 4.80 -6.75
CA MET A 66 4.40 3.90 -7.77
C MET A 66 5.43 3.73 -8.88
N PHE A 67 5.93 2.51 -9.00
CA PHE A 67 6.93 2.13 -9.99
C PHE A 67 6.23 1.72 -11.27
N ILE A 68 6.53 2.43 -12.37
CA ILE A 68 5.81 2.28 -13.63
C ILE A 68 6.75 2.45 -14.82
N GLY A 69 6.58 1.60 -15.83
CA GLY A 69 7.27 1.78 -17.11
C GLY A 69 6.77 3.04 -17.81
N PHE A 70 7.68 3.83 -18.36
CA PHE A 70 7.32 5.04 -19.10
C PHE A 70 6.83 4.69 -20.51
N VAL A 71 5.62 5.14 -20.84
CA VAL A 71 5.04 5.07 -22.19
C VAL A 71 4.47 6.45 -22.51
N ALA A 72 5.01 7.12 -23.52
CA ALA A 72 4.68 8.51 -23.84
C ALA A 72 3.17 8.76 -24.05
N LEU A 73 2.45 7.79 -24.61
CA LEU A 73 1.00 7.88 -24.85
C LEU A 73 0.14 7.83 -23.58
N ASN A 74 0.74 7.51 -22.44
CA ASN A 74 0.01 7.35 -21.16
C ASN A 74 0.05 8.61 -20.28
N GLN A 75 0.36 9.80 -20.82
CA GLN A 75 0.48 11.03 -20.04
C GLN A 75 -0.74 11.28 -19.17
N SER A 76 -1.97 11.16 -19.73
CA SER A 76 -3.21 11.37 -18.97
C SER A 76 -3.39 10.41 -17.78
N LEU A 77 -2.80 9.22 -17.83
CA LEU A 77 -2.77 8.29 -16.69
C LEU A 77 -1.80 8.82 -15.61
N TYR A 78 -0.63 9.27 -16.03
CA TYR A 78 0.38 9.78 -15.09
C TYR A 78 -0.13 11.02 -14.33
N ASP A 79 -0.78 11.96 -15.04
CA ASP A 79 -1.38 13.13 -14.43
C ASP A 79 -2.42 12.73 -13.35
N LYS A 80 -3.32 11.81 -13.68
CA LYS A 80 -4.32 11.28 -12.72
C LYS A 80 -3.71 10.60 -11.51
N LEU A 81 -2.62 9.85 -11.68
CA LEU A 81 -1.91 9.20 -10.58
C LEU A 81 -1.24 10.23 -9.66
N GLN A 82 -0.61 11.26 -10.24
CA GLN A 82 0.01 12.34 -9.49
C GLN A 82 -1.04 13.18 -8.75
N GLU A 83 -2.15 13.51 -9.38
CA GLU A 83 -3.30 14.20 -8.76
C GLU A 83 -3.91 13.39 -7.61
N ALA A 84 -3.89 12.06 -7.72
CA ALA A 84 -4.31 11.18 -6.63
C ALA A 84 -3.31 11.16 -5.45
N GLY A 85 -2.11 11.72 -5.61
CA GLY A 85 -1.08 11.83 -4.58
C GLY A 85 -0.07 10.67 -4.58
N PHE A 86 0.16 10.02 -5.72
CA PHE A 86 1.27 9.07 -5.89
C PHE A 86 2.53 9.78 -6.38
N ILE A 87 3.68 9.31 -5.94
CA ILE A 87 4.99 9.72 -6.43
C ILE A 87 5.39 8.70 -7.50
N LEU A 88 5.41 9.10 -8.76
CA LEU A 88 5.75 8.20 -9.85
C LEU A 88 7.26 8.03 -9.96
N VAL A 89 7.70 6.79 -10.03
CA VAL A 89 9.08 6.41 -10.32
C VAL A 89 9.08 5.72 -11.68
N PHE A 90 9.54 6.45 -12.68
CA PHE A 90 9.57 5.95 -14.04
C PHE A 90 10.83 5.15 -14.32
N LYS A 91 10.64 4.01 -14.99
CA LYS A 91 11.74 3.32 -15.63
C LYS A 91 11.70 3.59 -17.12
N PRO A 92 12.84 3.97 -17.72
CA PRO A 92 12.94 4.03 -19.16
C PRO A 92 12.62 2.66 -19.76
N THR A 93 11.70 2.64 -20.71
CA THR A 93 11.36 1.43 -21.45
C THR A 93 12.13 1.46 -22.79
N ILE A 94 13.00 0.48 -23.00
CA ILE A 94 13.72 0.33 -24.26
C ILE A 94 13.02 -0.80 -25.02
N PRO A 95 12.51 -0.56 -26.25
CA PRO A 95 12.00 -1.64 -27.08
C PRO A 95 13.10 -2.66 -27.38
N ASP A 96 12.80 -3.94 -27.28
CA ASP A 96 13.68 -4.98 -27.79
C ASP A 96 13.63 -5.02 -29.34
N GLU A 97 14.45 -5.88 -29.95
CA GLU A 97 14.55 -6.02 -31.41
C GLU A 97 13.19 -6.37 -32.08
N ASN A 98 12.24 -6.87 -31.32
CA ASN A 98 10.87 -7.20 -31.75
C ASN A 98 9.84 -6.11 -31.41
N GLY A 99 10.26 -4.96 -30.87
CA GLY A 99 9.38 -3.86 -30.47
C GLY A 99 8.66 -4.10 -29.15
N ASN A 100 8.96 -5.17 -28.41
CA ASN A 100 8.39 -5.40 -27.08
C ASN A 100 9.06 -4.51 -26.05
N ILE A 101 8.27 -3.82 -25.28
CA ILE A 101 8.75 -2.93 -24.23
C ILE A 101 9.17 -3.77 -23.01
N LYS A 102 10.47 -3.92 -22.79
CA LYS A 102 11.00 -4.52 -21.56
C LYS A 102 11.36 -3.43 -20.56
N GLY A 103 10.73 -3.44 -19.42
CA GLY A 103 11.03 -2.55 -18.31
C GLY A 103 10.71 -3.26 -17.01
N ASN A 104 11.69 -4.00 -16.45
CA ASN A 104 11.54 -4.55 -15.10
C ASN A 104 11.84 -3.44 -14.07
N VAL A 105 10.85 -3.02 -13.32
CA VAL A 105 10.97 -1.98 -12.27
C VAL A 105 11.37 -2.55 -10.90
N ASP A 106 11.59 -3.86 -10.80
CA ASP A 106 11.77 -4.56 -9.52
C ASP A 106 13.02 -4.09 -8.77
N ALA A 107 14.14 -3.98 -9.50
CA ALA A 107 15.38 -3.49 -8.91
C ALA A 107 15.23 -2.06 -8.36
N ASP A 108 14.53 -1.18 -9.10
CA ASP A 108 14.31 0.21 -8.70
C ASP A 108 13.39 0.28 -7.46
N LEU A 109 12.37 -0.58 -7.38
CA LEU A 109 11.49 -0.68 -6.21
C LEU A 109 12.29 -1.14 -4.98
N VAL A 110 13.06 -2.22 -5.10
CA VAL A 110 13.88 -2.73 -3.99
C VAL A 110 14.90 -1.68 -3.55
N LEU A 111 15.64 -1.08 -4.50
CA LEU A 111 16.64 -0.06 -4.19
C LEU A 111 16.01 1.15 -3.49
N LYS A 112 14.90 1.69 -4.01
CA LYS A 112 14.21 2.83 -3.41
C LYS A 112 13.71 2.51 -2.01
N THR A 113 13.18 1.31 -1.79
CA THR A 113 12.72 0.86 -0.47
C THR A 113 13.86 0.88 0.54
N ILE A 114 15.05 0.43 0.17
CA ILE A 114 16.24 0.41 1.03
C ILE A 114 16.79 1.83 1.24
N LEU A 115 16.91 2.64 0.20
CA LEU A 115 17.42 4.02 0.31
C LEU A 115 16.55 4.89 1.24
N GLU A 116 15.24 4.64 1.27
CA GLU A 116 14.31 5.37 2.13
C GLU A 116 14.13 4.76 3.53
N VAL A 117 14.80 3.64 3.85
CA VAL A 117 14.54 2.84 5.06
C VAL A 117 14.61 3.62 6.38
N ASN A 118 15.42 4.67 6.43
CA ASN A 118 15.55 5.55 7.61
C ASN A 118 14.52 6.70 7.62
N ASN A 119 13.80 6.92 6.52
CA ASN A 119 12.84 8.01 6.36
C ASN A 119 11.41 7.60 6.67
N TYR A 120 11.15 6.32 6.92
CA TYR A 120 9.82 5.81 7.27
C TYR A 120 9.88 4.90 8.51
N ASP A 121 8.75 4.78 9.19
CA ASP A 121 8.61 3.84 10.30
C ASP A 121 8.47 2.42 9.76
N LYS A 122 7.51 2.21 8.86
CA LYS A 122 7.27 0.90 8.21
C LYS A 122 6.88 1.06 6.75
N ALA A 123 7.15 0.01 5.97
CA ALA A 123 6.81 -0.07 4.56
C ALA A 123 5.54 -0.90 4.33
N VAL A 124 4.70 -0.45 3.40
CA VAL A 124 3.65 -1.24 2.76
C VAL A 124 4.13 -1.59 1.35
N LEU A 125 4.27 -2.88 1.04
CA LEU A 125 4.60 -3.34 -0.30
C LEU A 125 3.33 -3.79 -1.01
N VAL A 126 3.14 -3.35 -2.26
CA VAL A 126 1.96 -3.73 -3.06
C VAL A 126 2.42 -4.52 -4.26
N THR A 127 2.40 -5.84 -4.12
CA THR A 127 2.81 -6.82 -5.14
C THR A 127 2.36 -8.23 -4.77
N SER A 128 2.22 -9.11 -5.77
CA SER A 128 2.05 -10.56 -5.64
C SER A 128 3.31 -11.32 -6.09
N ASP A 129 4.31 -10.60 -6.62
CA ASP A 129 5.46 -11.18 -7.32
C ASP A 129 6.48 -11.75 -6.34
N GLY A 130 6.88 -12.99 -6.60
CA GLY A 130 7.86 -13.72 -5.81
C GLY A 130 9.25 -13.11 -5.80
N ASP A 131 9.62 -12.35 -6.80
CA ASP A 131 10.94 -11.76 -6.92
C ASP A 131 11.21 -10.72 -5.81
N PHE A 132 10.16 -10.21 -5.18
CA PHE A 132 10.27 -9.32 -4.02
C PHE A 132 10.40 -10.03 -2.66
N TYR A 133 10.49 -11.37 -2.60
CA TYR A 133 10.53 -12.10 -1.33
C TYR A 133 11.66 -11.63 -0.41
N SER A 134 12.84 -11.35 -0.96
CA SER A 134 14.02 -10.96 -0.19
C SER A 134 13.87 -9.60 0.50
N ILE A 135 13.26 -8.62 -0.15
CA ILE A 135 12.98 -7.32 0.48
C ILE A 135 11.87 -7.44 1.53
N VAL A 136 10.86 -8.29 1.29
CA VAL A 136 9.81 -8.57 2.28
C VAL A 136 10.42 -9.19 3.55
N ASP A 137 11.26 -10.21 3.40
CA ASP A 137 11.94 -10.88 4.51
C ASP A 137 12.87 -9.93 5.28
N TYR A 138 13.65 -9.13 4.57
CA TYR A 138 14.49 -8.09 5.16
C TYR A 138 13.68 -7.12 6.01
N LEU A 139 12.61 -6.54 5.46
CA LEU A 139 11.76 -5.59 6.17
C LEU A 139 11.04 -6.24 7.35
N TYR A 140 10.63 -7.49 7.21
CA TYR A 140 10.02 -8.26 8.30
C TYR A 140 11.02 -8.45 9.45
N SER A 141 12.24 -8.91 9.16
CA SER A 141 13.29 -9.16 10.14
C SER A 141 13.72 -7.89 10.89
N LYS A 142 13.67 -6.73 10.23
CA LYS A 142 13.97 -5.42 10.83
C LYS A 142 12.77 -4.74 11.50
N ASN A 143 11.63 -5.42 11.61
CA ASN A 143 10.36 -4.82 12.07
C ASN A 143 9.95 -3.56 11.29
N LYS A 144 10.38 -3.48 10.02
CA LYS A 144 10.10 -2.39 9.09
C LYS A 144 8.97 -2.71 8.11
N LEU A 145 8.45 -3.93 8.08
CA LEU A 145 7.29 -4.30 7.28
C LEU A 145 6.00 -3.95 8.01
N ARG A 146 5.16 -3.11 7.39
CA ARG A 146 3.80 -2.87 7.87
C ARG A 146 2.87 -3.96 7.36
N ASN A 147 2.79 -4.09 6.04
CA ASN A 147 2.02 -5.13 5.35
C ASN A 147 2.52 -5.34 3.91
N VAL A 148 2.25 -6.52 3.38
CA VAL A 148 2.18 -6.77 1.94
C VAL A 148 0.72 -6.77 1.53
N LEU A 149 0.35 -5.98 0.51
CA LEU A 149 -0.95 -6.00 -0.13
C LEU A 149 -0.80 -6.72 -1.47
N SER A 150 -1.28 -7.96 -1.53
CA SER A 150 -1.31 -8.71 -2.78
C SER A 150 -2.60 -8.41 -3.51
N PRO A 151 -2.55 -7.98 -4.78
CA PRO A 151 -3.73 -7.70 -5.58
C PRO A 151 -4.68 -8.90 -5.72
N ASP A 152 -4.13 -10.11 -5.79
CA ASP A 152 -4.89 -11.33 -6.03
C ASP A 152 -4.32 -12.51 -5.24
N ILE A 153 -5.17 -13.21 -4.48
CA ILE A 153 -4.78 -14.34 -3.64
C ILE A 153 -4.33 -15.55 -4.46
N GLU A 154 -4.96 -15.81 -5.63
CA GLU A 154 -4.69 -16.97 -6.47
C GLU A 154 -3.33 -16.87 -7.14
N ASN A 155 -2.94 -15.65 -7.54
CA ASN A 155 -1.67 -15.39 -8.24
C ASN A 155 -0.57 -14.89 -7.30
N CYS A 156 -0.80 -14.88 -6.00
CA CYS A 156 0.23 -14.49 -5.04
C CYS A 156 1.26 -15.61 -4.88
N SER A 157 2.53 -15.27 -5.10
CA SER A 157 3.65 -16.19 -4.93
C SER A 157 3.71 -16.78 -3.51
N ASN A 158 4.01 -18.07 -3.43
CA ASN A 158 4.24 -18.75 -2.15
C ASN A 158 5.47 -18.19 -1.41
N LEU A 159 6.46 -17.64 -2.13
CA LEU A 159 7.61 -16.98 -1.50
C LEU A 159 7.16 -15.72 -0.75
N ILE A 160 6.31 -14.89 -1.35
CA ILE A 160 5.73 -13.72 -0.69
C ILE A 160 4.91 -14.11 0.54
N LYS A 161 4.04 -15.13 0.41
CA LYS A 161 3.21 -15.61 1.53
C LYS A 161 4.08 -16.06 2.72
N LYS A 162 5.17 -16.79 2.44
CA LYS A 162 6.11 -17.28 3.47
C LYS A 162 6.90 -16.14 4.12
N SER A 163 7.38 -15.17 3.36
CA SER A 163 8.20 -14.06 3.88
C SER A 163 7.35 -13.01 4.63
N ALA A 164 6.14 -12.74 4.17
CA ALA A 164 5.25 -11.76 4.80
C ALA A 164 4.55 -12.31 6.05
N LYS A 165 4.38 -13.63 6.14
CA LYS A 165 3.71 -14.32 7.25
C LYS A 165 2.31 -13.72 7.52
N GLU A 166 2.02 -13.33 8.77
CA GLU A 166 0.74 -12.71 9.17
C GLU A 166 0.53 -11.28 8.65
N LYS A 167 1.57 -10.69 8.03
CA LYS A 167 1.49 -9.32 7.49
C LYS A 167 1.05 -9.25 6.04
N ILE A 168 0.53 -10.33 5.46
CA ILE A 168 -0.03 -10.31 4.11
C ILE A 168 -1.53 -10.08 4.13
N TYR A 169 -2.02 -9.24 3.22
CA TYR A 169 -3.44 -9.00 2.97
C TYR A 169 -3.74 -9.06 1.47
N PHE A 170 -4.93 -9.55 1.13
CA PHE A 170 -5.38 -9.68 -0.25
C PHE A 170 -6.43 -8.63 -0.57
N MET A 171 -6.40 -8.14 -1.82
CA MET A 171 -7.31 -7.08 -2.26
C MET A 171 -8.64 -7.63 -2.82
N ASN A 172 -8.83 -8.95 -2.85
CA ASN A 172 -10.03 -9.61 -3.36
C ASN A 172 -11.34 -9.03 -2.80
N ASP A 173 -11.39 -8.78 -1.50
CA ASP A 173 -12.59 -8.27 -0.82
C ASP A 173 -12.70 -6.73 -0.83
N LEU A 174 -11.78 -6.03 -1.50
CA LEU A 174 -11.76 -4.56 -1.50
C LEU A 174 -12.54 -3.93 -2.66
N ARG A 175 -13.14 -4.72 -3.55
CA ARG A 175 -13.89 -4.24 -4.71
C ARG A 175 -14.88 -3.14 -4.34
N ASN A 176 -15.75 -3.36 -3.38
CA ASN A 176 -16.77 -2.40 -2.97
C ASN A 176 -16.22 -1.04 -2.52
N LYS A 177 -14.99 -1.03 -1.97
CA LYS A 177 -14.31 0.18 -1.47
C LYS A 177 -13.50 0.88 -2.54
N LEU A 178 -12.89 0.12 -3.46
CA LEU A 178 -11.82 0.60 -4.34
C LEU A 178 -12.18 0.59 -5.81
N GLU A 179 -13.34 0.03 -6.20
CA GLU A 179 -13.74 -0.01 -7.59
C GLU A 179 -14.01 1.39 -8.14
N TYR A 180 -13.47 1.66 -9.34
CA TYR A 180 -13.83 2.82 -10.13
C TYR A 180 -15.25 2.68 -10.66
N LYS A 181 -16.14 3.59 -10.26
CA LYS A 181 -17.50 3.67 -10.76
C LYS A 181 -17.62 4.87 -11.69
N LYS A 182 -18.01 4.63 -12.95
CA LYS A 182 -18.30 5.69 -13.89
C LYS A 182 -19.48 6.50 -13.36
N ALA A 183 -19.34 7.82 -13.26
CA ALA A 183 -20.49 8.67 -12.94
C ALA A 183 -21.58 8.48 -13.99
N PRO A 184 -22.87 8.44 -13.64
CA PRO A 184 -23.95 8.42 -14.59
C PRO A 184 -23.83 9.65 -15.51
N ARG A 185 -24.05 9.48 -16.82
CA ARG A 185 -24.11 10.59 -17.76
C ARG A 185 -25.30 11.50 -17.38
N LYS A 186 -25.08 12.80 -17.34
CA LYS A 186 -26.15 13.79 -17.01
C LYS A 186 -27.24 13.92 -18.07
N ASP A 187 -27.20 13.15 -19.15
CA ASP A 187 -28.01 13.31 -20.36
C ASP A 187 -29.13 12.26 -20.51
N GLU A 188 -29.48 11.55 -19.45
CA GLU A 188 -30.59 10.57 -19.45
C GLU A 188 -31.67 10.97 -18.42
N THR A 189 -32.13 12.24 -18.49
CA THR A 189 -33.40 12.67 -17.88
C THR A 189 -34.20 13.52 -18.88
#